data_dedcd9984a445f063c68b25558579c8d
#
_entry.id   dedcd9984a445f063c68b25558579c8d
#
_cell.length_a   1.000
_cell.length_b   1.000
_cell.length_c   1.000
_cell.angle_alpha   90.00
_cell.angle_beta   90.00
_cell.angle_gamma   90.00
#
_symmetry.space_group_name_H-M   'P 1'
#
loop_
_entity.id
_entity.type
_entity.pdbx_description
1 polymer ?
#
loop_
_entity_poly.entity_id
_entity_poly.type
_entity_poly.pdbx_seq_one_letter_code
_entity_poly.pdbx_strand_id
1 'polypeptide(L)'
;MKQSSITKVILFVGAGVVIGYVVWRALPEFLRKNEDPRSQTRLSRIAAELNRSVPVMIDQETELMPVQSAEGVLIYNYRLVNYSVAQIDRDKFAAGAKQRVRQGACDTVETRDDFLKRGVTLRYTYYDKDKQHIATIDVTPADCAR
;
A
#
# COMPACT_ATOMS: atom_id res chain seq x y z
N MET A 1 16.45 24.44 3.56
CA MET A 1 16.21 23.94 4.91
C MET A 1 14.75 23.56 5.14
N LYS A 2 14.25 22.57 4.46
CA LYS A 2 12.89 22.01 4.68
C LYS A 2 12.93 20.45 4.63
N GLN A 3 13.94 19.85 5.20
CA GLN A 3 14.08 18.38 5.22
C GLN A 3 13.59 17.71 6.52
N SER A 4 13.17 18.46 7.53
CA SER A 4 12.84 17.86 8.82
C SER A 4 11.39 17.35 8.96
N SER A 5 10.50 17.70 8.03
CA SER A 5 9.09 17.27 8.12
C SER A 5 8.81 15.90 7.52
N ILE A 6 9.62 15.48 6.55
CA ILE A 6 9.41 14.21 5.83
C ILE A 6 9.84 13.02 6.71
N THR A 7 10.92 13.19 7.46
CA THR A 7 11.46 12.12 8.30
C THR A 7 10.57 11.78 9.52
N LYS A 8 9.77 12.74 10.00
CA LYS A 8 8.87 12.52 11.15
C LYS A 8 7.57 11.81 10.78
N VAL A 9 7.16 11.87 9.52
CA VAL A 9 5.94 11.20 9.04
C VAL A 9 6.17 9.71 8.80
N ILE A 10 7.39 9.32 8.47
CA ILE A 10 7.76 7.92 8.22
C ILE A 10 7.76 7.07 9.50
N LEU A 11 7.91 7.69 10.68
CA LEU A 11 8.09 6.99 11.96
C LEU A 11 6.79 6.60 12.70
N PHE A 12 5.61 7.00 12.23
CA PHE A 12 4.40 6.92 13.06
C PHE A 12 3.23 6.09 12.52
N VAL A 13 3.33 5.50 11.33
CA VAL A 13 2.19 4.75 10.81
C VAL A 13 2.65 3.37 10.34
N GLY A 14 2.19 2.37 11.05
CA GLY A 14 2.35 0.99 10.64
C GLY A 14 1.96 0.77 9.20
N ALA A 15 2.94 0.34 8.45
CA ALA A 15 2.87 -0.37 7.19
C ALA A 15 1.77 0.07 6.18
N GLY A 16 2.08 0.90 5.27
CA GLY A 16 1.38 0.97 3.99
C GLY A 16 0.55 2.22 3.71
N VAL A 17 0.30 3.06 4.71
CA VAL A 17 -0.62 4.19 4.57
C VAL A 17 0.07 5.52 4.25
N VAL A 18 1.27 5.73 4.76
CA VAL A 18 1.99 7.01 4.63
C VAL A 18 2.49 7.26 3.21
N ILE A 19 2.80 6.20 2.49
CA ILE A 19 3.34 6.31 1.13
C ILE A 19 2.29 6.88 0.16
N GLY A 20 1.02 6.53 0.32
CA GLY A 20 -0.08 7.09 -0.48
C GLY A 20 -0.28 8.60 -0.31
N TYR A 21 -0.08 9.12 0.89
CA TYR A 21 -0.27 10.55 1.20
C TYR A 21 0.78 11.46 0.55
N VAL A 22 2.05 11.06 0.60
CA VAL A 22 3.14 11.87 0.02
C VAL A 22 3.01 11.97 -1.49
N VAL A 23 2.63 10.89 -2.15
CA VAL A 23 2.45 10.86 -3.61
C VAL A 23 1.27 11.71 -4.06
N TRP A 24 0.19 11.68 -3.31
CA TRP A 24 -1.01 12.45 -3.65
C TRP A 24 -0.78 13.97 -3.67
N ARG A 25 0.04 14.47 -2.77
CA ARG A 25 0.40 15.90 -2.75
C ARG A 25 1.32 16.35 -3.87
N ALA A 26 2.10 15.42 -4.42
CA ALA A 26 3.06 15.73 -5.49
C ALA A 26 2.43 15.79 -6.89
N LEU A 27 1.19 15.29 -7.07
CA LEU A 27 0.50 15.33 -8.35
C LEU A 27 -0.11 16.71 -8.61
N PRO A 28 0.08 17.31 -9.79
CA PRO A 28 -0.59 18.55 -10.19
C PRO A 28 -2.10 18.43 -10.05
N GLU A 29 -2.73 19.46 -9.51
CA GLU A 29 -4.15 19.45 -9.13
C GLU A 29 -5.11 19.22 -10.31
N PHE A 30 -4.73 19.65 -11.52
CA PHE A 30 -5.52 19.41 -12.73
C PHE A 30 -5.56 17.94 -13.14
N LEU A 31 -4.51 17.16 -12.85
CA LEU A 31 -4.48 15.74 -13.12
C LEU A 31 -5.38 14.95 -12.17
N ARG A 32 -5.69 15.52 -11.01
CA ARG A 32 -6.58 14.89 -10.03
C ARG A 32 -8.06 15.03 -10.39
N LYS A 33 -8.45 16.11 -11.06
CA LYS A 33 -9.86 16.47 -11.28
C LYS A 33 -10.54 15.75 -12.44
N ASN A 34 -9.81 15.41 -13.49
CA ASN A 34 -10.40 14.96 -14.76
C ASN A 34 -10.04 13.54 -15.19
N GLU A 35 -9.30 12.81 -14.38
CA GLU A 35 -8.87 11.45 -14.70
C GLU A 35 -9.70 10.43 -13.93
N ASP A 36 -10.13 9.36 -14.60
CA ASP A 36 -10.79 8.24 -13.94
C ASP A 36 -9.87 7.71 -12.81
N PRO A 37 -10.33 7.73 -11.56
CA PRO A 37 -9.55 7.25 -10.43
C PRO A 37 -9.05 5.81 -10.57
N ARG A 38 -9.74 5.01 -11.36
CA ARG A 38 -9.46 3.59 -11.60
C ARG A 38 -8.55 3.37 -12.82
N SER A 39 -8.26 4.40 -13.59
CA SER A 39 -7.51 4.25 -14.83
C SER A 39 -6.11 3.69 -14.57
N GLN A 40 -5.68 2.77 -15.45
CA GLN A 40 -4.33 2.22 -15.43
C GLN A 40 -3.27 3.32 -15.50
N THR A 41 -3.51 4.36 -16.29
CA THR A 41 -2.58 5.49 -16.45
C THR A 41 -2.37 6.24 -15.13
N ARG A 42 -3.44 6.53 -14.38
CA ARG A 42 -3.34 7.19 -13.08
C ARG A 42 -2.63 6.30 -12.06
N LEU A 43 -3.05 5.05 -11.96
CA LEU A 43 -2.50 4.12 -10.96
C LEU A 43 -1.03 3.78 -11.24
N SER A 44 -0.62 3.67 -12.51
CA SER A 44 0.79 3.45 -12.84
C SER A 44 1.67 4.66 -12.54
N ARG A 45 1.18 5.89 -12.66
CA ARG A 45 1.90 7.09 -12.21
C ARG A 45 2.09 7.09 -10.69
N ILE A 46 1.05 6.73 -9.94
CA ILE A 46 1.13 6.60 -8.48
C ILE A 46 2.16 5.53 -8.10
N ALA A 47 2.09 4.36 -8.72
CA ALA A 47 3.06 3.29 -8.50
C ALA A 47 4.50 3.73 -8.83
N ALA A 48 4.70 4.43 -9.95
CA ALA A 48 6.02 4.95 -10.34
C ALA A 48 6.58 5.95 -9.31
N GLU A 49 5.74 6.80 -8.75
CA GLU A 49 6.17 7.75 -7.70
C GLU A 49 6.52 7.02 -6.40
N LEU A 50 5.72 6.06 -5.97
CA LEU A 50 6.02 5.21 -4.82
C LEU A 50 7.36 4.46 -5.02
N ASN A 51 7.60 3.99 -6.23
CA ASN A 51 8.79 3.21 -6.57
C ASN A 51 10.11 3.99 -6.56
N ARG A 52 10.07 5.31 -6.42
CA ARG A 52 11.29 6.12 -6.21
C ARG A 52 11.95 5.85 -4.86
N SER A 53 11.19 5.37 -3.90
CA SER A 53 11.64 5.16 -2.52
C SER A 53 11.77 3.69 -2.13
N VAL A 54 11.44 2.75 -3.02
CA VAL A 54 11.51 1.33 -2.74
C VAL A 54 12.74 0.68 -3.40
N PRO A 55 13.27 -0.42 -2.86
CA PRO A 55 12.78 -1.12 -1.67
C PRO A 55 13.08 -0.34 -0.38
N VAL A 56 12.16 -0.41 0.58
CA VAL A 56 12.32 0.28 1.87
C VAL A 56 11.74 -0.56 3.02
N MET A 57 12.48 -0.62 4.13
CA MET A 57 11.96 -1.25 5.35
C MET A 57 10.87 -0.37 5.95
N ILE A 58 9.67 -0.96 6.14
CA ILE A 58 8.53 -0.28 6.77
C ILE A 58 8.46 -0.57 8.27
N ASP A 59 9.03 -1.67 8.68
CA ASP A 59 9.31 -2.05 10.07
C ASP A 59 10.55 -2.95 10.12
N GLN A 60 10.84 -3.56 11.28
CA GLN A 60 12.04 -4.37 11.48
C GLN A 60 12.05 -5.68 10.68
N GLU A 61 10.91 -6.13 10.21
CA GLU A 61 10.74 -7.45 9.59
C GLU A 61 10.14 -7.39 8.18
N THR A 62 9.59 -6.22 7.80
CA THR A 62 8.82 -6.06 6.57
C THR A 62 9.46 -5.01 5.65
N GLU A 63 9.74 -5.42 4.43
CA GLU A 63 10.23 -4.56 3.36
C GLU A 63 9.11 -4.31 2.34
N LEU A 64 8.88 -3.05 1.99
CA LEU A 64 8.06 -2.71 0.83
C LEU A 64 8.91 -2.86 -0.43
N MET A 65 8.47 -3.70 -1.33
CA MET A 65 9.03 -3.94 -2.64
C MET A 65 8.33 -3.08 -3.70
N PRO A 66 8.77 -3.10 -4.97
CA PRO A 66 8.12 -2.33 -6.02
C PRO A 66 6.61 -2.52 -6.07
N VAL A 67 5.91 -1.39 -6.05
CA VAL A 67 4.46 -1.29 -6.18
C VAL A 67 4.08 -1.45 -7.64
N GLN A 68 3.02 -2.18 -7.90
CA GLN A 68 2.47 -2.41 -9.23
C GLN A 68 1.05 -1.86 -9.33
N SER A 69 0.54 -1.76 -10.55
CA SER A 69 -0.83 -1.32 -10.79
C SER A 69 -1.48 -2.12 -11.90
N ALA A 70 -2.77 -2.27 -11.80
CA ALA A 70 -3.65 -2.74 -12.85
C ALA A 70 -4.86 -1.81 -12.91
N GLU A 71 -5.73 -1.96 -13.90
CA GLU A 71 -6.95 -1.17 -13.96
C GLU A 71 -7.80 -1.39 -12.70
N GLY A 72 -8.07 -0.32 -11.97
CA GLY A 72 -8.82 -0.37 -10.71
C GLY A 72 -8.11 -0.98 -9.52
N VAL A 73 -6.83 -1.35 -9.63
CA VAL A 73 -6.08 -2.02 -8.56
C VAL A 73 -4.70 -1.41 -8.38
N LEU A 74 -4.36 -1.05 -7.14
CA LEU A 74 -3.00 -0.70 -6.73
C LEU A 74 -2.44 -1.85 -5.88
N ILE A 75 -1.24 -2.35 -6.23
CA ILE A 75 -0.67 -3.58 -5.68
C ILE A 75 0.58 -3.26 -4.88
N TYR A 76 0.49 -3.43 -3.57
CA TYR A 76 1.63 -3.34 -2.64
C TYR A 76 2.24 -4.72 -2.44
N ASN A 77 3.54 -4.84 -2.70
CA ASN A 77 4.28 -6.07 -2.51
C ASN A 77 5.17 -5.95 -1.26
N TYR A 78 4.99 -6.84 -0.30
CA TYR A 78 5.76 -6.88 0.95
C TYR A 78 6.59 -8.14 1.04
N ARG A 79 7.81 -8.02 1.54
CA ARG A 79 8.68 -9.15 1.84
C ARG A 79 8.97 -9.22 3.33
N LEU A 80 8.74 -10.39 3.93
CA LEU A 80 9.15 -10.68 5.30
C LEU A 80 10.60 -11.13 5.29
N VAL A 81 11.51 -10.25 5.73
CA VAL A 81 12.95 -10.45 5.52
C VAL A 81 13.58 -11.53 6.38
N ASN A 82 12.92 -11.92 7.48
CA ASN A 82 13.44 -12.84 8.47
C ASN A 82 12.78 -14.23 8.46
N TYR A 83 11.72 -14.42 7.69
CA TYR A 83 10.90 -15.64 7.74
C TYR A 83 10.88 -16.35 6.40
N SER A 84 10.92 -17.70 6.45
CA SER A 84 10.59 -18.52 5.30
C SER A 84 9.13 -18.97 5.38
N VAL A 85 8.54 -19.26 4.23
CA VAL A 85 7.14 -19.72 4.15
C VAL A 85 6.89 -21.01 4.95
N ALA A 86 7.91 -21.84 5.11
CA ALA A 86 7.83 -23.06 5.92
C ALA A 86 7.63 -22.79 7.44
N GLN A 87 7.98 -21.61 7.91
CA GLN A 87 7.84 -21.18 9.30
C GLN A 87 6.52 -20.46 9.57
N ILE A 88 5.72 -20.21 8.54
CA ILE A 88 4.53 -19.38 8.60
C ILE A 88 3.27 -20.26 8.45
N ASP A 89 2.37 -20.18 9.42
CA ASP A 89 0.99 -20.62 9.23
C ASP A 89 0.27 -19.59 8.34
N ARG A 90 0.10 -19.93 7.07
CA ARG A 90 -0.44 -19.02 6.05
C ARG A 90 -1.85 -18.54 6.36
N ASP A 91 -2.70 -19.40 6.92
CA ASP A 91 -4.10 -19.05 7.21
C ASP A 91 -4.18 -18.06 8.37
N LYS A 92 -3.41 -18.29 9.43
CA LYS A 92 -3.32 -17.37 10.56
C LYS A 92 -2.67 -16.04 10.15
N PHE A 93 -1.63 -16.11 9.33
CA PHE A 93 -0.99 -14.91 8.81
C PHE A 93 -1.97 -14.09 7.96
N ALA A 94 -2.66 -14.72 7.02
CA ALA A 94 -3.62 -14.06 6.14
C ALA A 94 -4.77 -13.41 6.93
N ALA A 95 -5.30 -14.10 7.94
CA ALA A 95 -6.37 -13.56 8.80
C ALA A 95 -5.90 -12.33 9.58
N GLY A 96 -4.73 -12.39 10.21
CA GLY A 96 -4.15 -11.27 10.96
C GLY A 96 -3.75 -10.10 10.07
N ALA A 97 -3.15 -10.37 8.91
CA ALA A 97 -2.79 -9.36 7.94
C ALA A 97 -4.03 -8.66 7.36
N LYS A 98 -5.09 -9.42 7.02
CA LYS A 98 -6.36 -8.87 6.52
C LYS A 98 -6.96 -7.86 7.49
N GLN A 99 -7.00 -8.20 8.77
CA GLN A 99 -7.52 -7.28 9.79
C GLN A 99 -6.71 -5.98 9.82
N ARG A 100 -5.40 -6.06 9.85
CA ARG A 100 -4.50 -4.89 9.93
C ARG A 100 -4.57 -4.00 8.69
N VAL A 101 -4.45 -4.58 7.48
CA VAL A 101 -4.48 -3.77 6.25
C VAL A 101 -5.85 -3.15 5.99
N ARG A 102 -6.94 -3.86 6.31
CA ARG A 102 -8.29 -3.32 6.24
C ARG A 102 -8.46 -2.14 7.20
N GLN A 103 -8.08 -2.31 8.46
CA GLN A 103 -8.15 -1.24 9.45
C GLN A 103 -7.32 -0.03 9.00
N GLY A 104 -6.06 -0.23 8.62
CA GLY A 104 -5.20 0.85 8.16
C GLY A 104 -5.76 1.58 6.95
N ALA A 105 -6.25 0.85 5.95
CA ALA A 105 -6.81 1.43 4.72
C ALA A 105 -8.13 2.19 4.98
N CYS A 106 -8.99 1.67 5.84
CA CYS A 106 -10.28 2.29 6.13
C CYS A 106 -10.19 3.46 7.10
N ASP A 107 -9.27 3.42 8.06
CA ASP A 107 -9.12 4.47 9.08
C ASP A 107 -8.31 5.67 8.58
N THR A 108 -7.52 5.48 7.53
CA THR A 108 -6.78 6.58 6.91
C THR A 108 -7.65 7.31 5.90
N VAL A 109 -7.89 8.59 6.17
CA VAL A 109 -8.78 9.45 5.36
C VAL A 109 -8.35 9.47 3.89
N GLU A 110 -7.07 9.68 3.63
CA GLU A 110 -6.50 9.78 2.29
C GLU A 110 -6.66 8.45 1.52
N THR A 111 -6.35 7.34 2.15
CA THR A 111 -6.47 6.01 1.52
C THR A 111 -7.92 5.66 1.25
N ARG A 112 -8.79 5.89 2.22
CA ARG A 112 -10.22 5.63 2.10
C ARG A 112 -10.87 6.51 1.03
N ASP A 113 -10.63 7.83 1.09
CA ASP A 113 -11.36 8.80 0.29
C ASP A 113 -10.79 8.95 -1.13
N ASP A 114 -9.48 8.81 -1.30
CA ASP A 114 -8.82 8.98 -2.60
C ASP A 114 -8.71 7.70 -3.43
N PHE A 115 -8.80 6.55 -2.80
CA PHE A 115 -8.74 5.25 -3.47
C PHE A 115 -10.01 4.43 -3.29
N LEU A 116 -10.32 3.99 -2.08
CA LEU A 116 -11.43 3.05 -1.85
C LEU A 116 -12.77 3.63 -2.24
N LYS A 117 -13.14 4.82 -1.78
CA LYS A 117 -14.40 5.48 -2.15
C LYS A 117 -14.51 5.79 -3.65
N ARG A 118 -13.39 5.81 -4.35
CA ARG A 118 -13.34 6.02 -5.80
C ARG A 118 -13.29 4.70 -6.59
N GLY A 119 -13.52 3.58 -5.93
CA GLY A 119 -13.64 2.27 -6.56
C GLY A 119 -12.31 1.58 -6.83
N VAL A 120 -11.19 2.07 -6.28
CA VAL A 120 -9.88 1.41 -6.39
C VAL A 120 -9.77 0.33 -5.33
N THR A 121 -9.35 -0.86 -5.71
CA THR A 121 -8.98 -1.94 -4.80
C THR A 121 -7.51 -1.80 -4.43
N LEU A 122 -7.21 -1.95 -3.14
CA LEU A 122 -5.84 -2.03 -2.65
C LEU A 122 -5.49 -3.49 -2.42
N ARG A 123 -4.53 -4.00 -3.17
CA ARG A 123 -4.04 -5.38 -3.05
C ARG A 123 -2.73 -5.39 -2.29
N TYR A 124 -2.65 -6.22 -1.27
CA TYR A 124 -1.46 -6.43 -0.44
C TYR A 124 -0.98 -7.85 -0.64
N THR A 125 0.18 -8.01 -1.27
CA THR A 125 0.78 -9.32 -1.52
C THR A 125 2.01 -9.49 -0.65
N TYR A 126 2.07 -10.58 0.09
CA TYR A 126 3.15 -10.90 1.01
C TYR A 126 3.99 -12.05 0.49
N TYR A 127 5.29 -11.88 0.58
CA TYR A 127 6.32 -12.85 0.22
C TYR A 127 7.23 -13.11 1.41
N ASP A 128 7.84 -14.28 1.43
CA ASP A 128 8.87 -14.61 2.41
C ASP A 128 10.25 -14.04 2.02
N LYS A 129 11.27 -14.33 2.84
CA LYS A 129 12.65 -13.89 2.59
C LYS A 129 13.21 -14.33 1.24
N ASP A 130 12.74 -15.47 0.72
CA ASP A 130 13.16 -16.08 -0.54
C ASP A 130 12.20 -15.77 -1.70
N LYS A 131 11.31 -14.78 -1.51
CA LYS A 131 10.28 -14.36 -2.47
C LYS A 131 9.23 -15.42 -2.81
N GLN A 132 9.02 -16.38 -1.90
CA GLN A 132 7.91 -17.32 -2.00
C GLN A 132 6.63 -16.65 -1.52
N HIS A 133 5.55 -16.82 -2.28
CA HIS A 133 4.26 -16.22 -1.96
C HIS A 133 3.69 -16.77 -0.64
N ILE A 134 3.25 -15.87 0.24
CA ILE A 134 2.60 -16.19 1.52
C ILE A 134 1.09 -16.00 1.41
N ALA A 135 0.66 -14.78 1.12
CA ALA A 135 -0.75 -14.41 1.07
C ALA A 135 -0.99 -13.20 0.15
N THR A 136 -2.19 -13.11 -0.39
CA THR A 136 -2.70 -11.93 -1.08
C THR A 136 -4.01 -11.51 -0.44
N ILE A 137 -4.12 -10.22 -0.11
CA ILE A 137 -5.26 -9.64 0.58
C ILE A 137 -5.73 -8.43 -0.21
N ASP A 138 -6.99 -8.43 -0.60
CA ASP A 138 -7.64 -7.28 -1.24
C ASP A 138 -8.46 -6.52 -0.19
N VAL A 139 -8.31 -5.19 -0.18
CA VAL A 139 -9.19 -4.27 0.51
C VAL A 139 -9.97 -3.51 -0.55
N THR A 140 -11.27 -3.71 -0.54
CA THR A 140 -12.21 -3.13 -1.50
C THR A 140 -13.01 -2.00 -0.86
N PRO A 141 -13.72 -1.18 -1.64
CA PRO A 141 -14.66 -0.19 -1.10
C PRO A 141 -15.66 -0.77 -0.10
N ALA A 142 -16.16 -2.00 -0.35
CA ALA A 142 -17.11 -2.68 0.52
C ALA A 142 -16.55 -3.00 1.92
N ASP A 143 -15.24 -3.18 2.03
CA ASP A 143 -14.60 -3.49 3.32
C ASP A 143 -14.64 -2.31 4.31
N CYS A 144 -14.81 -1.09 3.82
CA CYS A 144 -14.88 0.13 4.61
C CYS A 144 -16.32 0.68 4.74
N ALA A 145 -17.29 0.07 4.09
CA ALA A 145 -18.70 0.44 4.24
C ALA A 145 -19.17 0.00 5.64
N ARG A 146 -19.54 0.96 6.48
CA ARG A 146 -20.25 0.77 7.75
C ARG A 146 -21.63 1.36 7.66
#